data_70a4387725c475ab3ac0eebb9849c348
#
_entry.id   70a4387725c475ab3ac0eebb9849c348
#
_cell.length_a   1.000
_cell.length_b   1.000
_cell.length_c   1.000
_cell.angle_alpha   90.00
_cell.angle_beta   90.00
_cell.angle_gamma   90.00
#
_symmetry.space_group_name_H-M   'P 1'
#
loop_
_entity.id
_entity.type
_entity.pdbx_description
1 polymer ?
#
loop_
_entity_poly.entity_id
_entity_poly.type
_entity_poly.pdbx_seq_one_letter_code
_entity_poly.pdbx_strand_id
1 'polypeptide(L)'
;SSAASDVYKRQVCYDIKDLGKQLKKIGMLVVQDQVWGRVTENRIQGKSTRYYMDEMHLLLREDQTAAYTVEIWKRFRKWGGIPTGITQNVKDLLASKEVENIFENSDFVLMLNQAQGDRTILAKQLNISPQQMKYVTHTEAGEGLIFYGNVVLPFVAVSYTHLRAHET
;
A
#
# COMPACT_ATOMS: atom_id res chain seq x y z
N SER A 1 -10.65 19.91 13.02
CA SER A 1 -10.27 19.07 14.14
C SER A 1 -8.79 18.75 14.03
N SER A 2 -8.12 18.95 15.08
CA SER A 2 -6.74 18.96 15.40
C SER A 2 -5.97 17.70 14.95
N ALA A 3 -5.38 17.73 13.79
CA ALA A 3 -4.23 16.89 13.44
C ALA A 3 -2.93 17.56 13.91
N ALA A 4 -3.04 18.46 14.83
CA ALA A 4 -1.91 19.18 15.33
C ALA A 4 -1.51 18.62 16.67
N SER A 5 -0.25 18.37 16.77
CA SER A 5 0.44 18.35 18.03
C SER A 5 0.40 17.06 18.80
N ASP A 6 1.21 16.15 18.31
CA ASP A 6 1.93 15.38 19.28
C ASP A 6 3.38 15.23 18.82
N VAL A 7 4.21 16.18 19.21
CA VAL A 7 5.67 16.14 19.02
C VAL A 7 6.27 14.84 19.59
N TYR A 8 5.51 14.16 20.44
CA TYR A 8 5.86 12.90 21.08
C TYR A 8 5.27 11.66 20.40
N LYS A 9 4.31 11.79 19.49
CA LYS A 9 3.76 10.62 18.78
C LYS A 9 4.58 10.32 17.55
N ARG A 10 5.09 9.09 17.48
CA ARG A 10 5.78 8.57 16.30
C ARG A 10 4.83 8.30 15.12
N GLN A 11 3.53 8.35 15.35
CA GLN A 11 2.49 8.02 14.37
C GLN A 11 1.50 9.17 14.22
N VAL A 12 1.17 9.50 12.97
CA VAL A 12 0.14 10.48 12.61
C VAL A 12 -0.85 9.79 11.68
N CYS A 13 -2.14 9.99 11.92
CA CYS A 13 -3.22 9.51 11.06
C CYS A 13 -3.94 10.71 10.45
N TYR A 14 -4.11 10.70 9.14
CA TYR A 14 -4.90 11.66 8.40
C TYR A 14 -6.21 11.01 7.97
N ASP A 15 -7.33 11.42 8.55
CA ASP A 15 -8.65 11.01 8.11
C ASP A 15 -9.22 12.07 7.16
N ILE A 16 -9.46 11.65 5.91
CA ILE A 16 -10.02 12.47 4.84
C ILE A 16 -11.40 11.97 4.38
N LYS A 17 -12.00 11.05 5.13
CA LYS A 17 -13.24 10.37 4.77
C LYS A 17 -14.39 11.34 4.57
N ASP A 18 -14.52 12.31 5.46
CA ASP A 18 -15.63 13.27 5.50
C ASP A 18 -15.48 14.42 4.50
N LEU A 19 -14.38 14.48 3.75
CA LEU A 19 -14.20 15.46 2.70
C LEU A 19 -15.08 15.12 1.48
N GLY A 20 -15.88 16.08 1.02
CA GLY A 20 -16.63 15.95 -0.24
C GLY A 20 -15.69 15.68 -1.43
N LYS A 21 -16.23 15.11 -2.53
CA LYS A 21 -15.43 14.63 -3.67
C LYS A 21 -14.36 15.59 -4.18
N GLN A 22 -14.69 16.90 -4.29
CA GLN A 22 -13.74 17.91 -4.76
C GLN A 22 -12.64 18.21 -3.73
N LEU A 23 -13.01 18.34 -2.45
CA LEU A 23 -12.07 18.60 -1.38
C LEU A 23 -11.20 17.37 -1.06
N LYS A 24 -11.70 16.18 -1.32
CA LYS A 24 -10.95 14.93 -1.10
C LYS A 24 -9.67 14.88 -1.93
N LYS A 25 -9.73 15.29 -3.19
CA LYS A 25 -8.55 15.37 -4.07
C LYS A 25 -7.49 16.33 -3.50
N ILE A 26 -7.92 17.54 -3.13
CA ILE A 26 -7.03 18.54 -2.52
C ILE A 26 -6.48 18.03 -1.20
N GLY A 27 -7.32 17.43 -0.35
CA GLY A 27 -6.89 16.82 0.90
C GLY A 27 -5.83 15.74 0.71
N MET A 28 -5.98 14.88 -0.30
CA MET A 28 -4.98 13.86 -0.63
C MET A 28 -3.64 14.48 -1.02
N LEU A 29 -3.64 15.51 -1.87
CA LEU A 29 -2.41 16.21 -2.27
C LEU A 29 -1.73 16.89 -1.08
N VAL A 30 -2.51 17.53 -0.21
CA VAL A 30 -1.98 18.17 1.01
C VAL A 30 -1.37 17.13 1.95
N VAL A 31 -2.04 15.99 2.15
CA VAL A 31 -1.50 14.90 2.98
C VAL A 31 -0.19 14.37 2.39
N GLN A 32 -0.13 14.15 1.08
CA GLN A 32 1.09 13.69 0.42
C GLN A 32 2.25 14.68 0.57
N ASP A 33 1.98 15.98 0.48
CA ASP A 33 2.97 17.03 0.70
C ASP A 33 3.47 17.04 2.16
N GLN A 34 2.57 16.93 3.12
CA GLN A 34 2.92 16.82 4.55
C GLN A 34 3.77 15.57 4.84
N VAL A 35 3.42 14.45 4.25
CA VAL A 35 4.19 13.21 4.38
C VAL A 35 5.58 13.38 3.77
N TRP A 36 5.68 14.02 2.61
CA TRP A 36 6.97 14.31 1.99
C TRP A 36 7.86 15.20 2.86
N GLY A 37 7.31 16.26 3.45
CA GLY A 37 8.02 17.09 4.41
C GLY A 37 8.57 16.27 5.60
N ARG A 38 7.74 15.37 6.14
CA ARG A 38 8.14 14.47 7.24
C ARG A 38 9.25 13.49 6.84
N VAL A 39 9.18 12.92 5.64
CA VAL A 39 10.23 12.03 5.10
C VAL A 39 11.56 12.78 5.01
N THR A 40 11.52 14.00 4.49
CA THR A 40 12.71 14.85 4.34
C THR A 40 13.34 15.19 5.69
N GLU A 41 12.53 15.60 6.66
CA GLU A 41 12.98 15.91 8.02
C GLU A 41 13.57 14.69 8.72
N ASN A 42 12.88 13.54 8.67
CA ASN A 42 13.34 12.30 9.29
C ASN A 42 14.66 11.82 8.67
N ARG A 43 14.83 11.96 7.36
CA ARG A 43 16.09 11.62 6.70
C ARG A 43 17.28 12.38 7.26
N ILE A 44 17.14 13.69 7.49
CA ILE A 44 18.19 14.51 8.09
C ILE A 44 18.57 13.98 9.48
N GLN A 45 17.59 13.43 10.20
CA GLN A 45 17.78 12.82 11.53
C GLN A 45 18.22 11.34 11.47
N GLY A 46 18.47 10.76 10.30
CA GLY A 46 18.81 9.35 10.14
C GLY A 46 17.65 8.39 10.46
N LYS A 47 16.41 8.86 10.40
CA LYS A 47 15.19 8.07 10.68
C LYS A 47 14.49 7.68 9.39
N SER A 48 13.90 6.48 9.37
CA SER A 48 12.98 6.04 8.30
C SER A 48 11.56 6.52 8.57
N THR A 49 10.79 6.70 7.48
CA THR A 49 9.36 7.04 7.54
C THR A 49 8.56 5.96 6.84
N ARG A 50 7.56 5.41 7.53
CA ARG A 50 6.59 4.49 6.92
C ARG A 50 5.32 5.26 6.61
N TYR A 51 4.84 5.12 5.39
CA TYR A 51 3.62 5.77 4.92
C TYR A 51 2.64 4.73 4.40
N TYR A 52 1.52 4.58 5.08
CA TYR A 52 0.44 3.67 4.71
C TYR A 52 -0.68 4.45 4.02
N MET A 53 -1.05 4.02 2.83
CA MET A 53 -2.14 4.60 2.04
C MET A 53 -3.25 3.57 1.92
N ASP A 54 -4.29 3.72 2.73
CA ASP A 54 -5.49 2.92 2.59
C ASP A 54 -6.34 3.41 1.42
N GLU A 55 -7.04 2.50 0.75
CA GLU A 55 -7.81 2.74 -0.47
C GLU A 55 -6.99 3.45 -1.56
N MET A 56 -5.76 3.00 -1.76
CA MET A 56 -4.78 3.61 -2.69
C MET A 56 -5.34 3.80 -4.11
N HIS A 57 -6.27 2.95 -4.56
CA HIS A 57 -6.89 3.09 -5.89
C HIS A 57 -7.54 4.48 -6.09
N LEU A 58 -7.98 5.15 -5.02
CA LEU A 58 -8.54 6.51 -5.10
C LEU A 58 -7.50 7.55 -5.53
N LEU A 59 -6.23 7.36 -5.16
CA LEU A 59 -5.12 8.23 -5.58
C LEU A 59 -4.73 8.03 -7.04
N LEU A 60 -5.00 6.83 -7.58
CA LEU A 60 -4.64 6.47 -8.95
C LEU A 60 -5.79 6.68 -9.96
N ARG A 61 -6.95 7.13 -9.49
CA ARG A 61 -8.14 7.30 -10.33
C ARG A 61 -8.03 8.46 -11.32
N GLU A 62 -7.30 9.50 -10.97
CA GLU A 62 -7.09 10.67 -11.81
C GLU A 62 -5.61 10.86 -12.15
N ASP A 63 -5.32 11.19 -13.41
CA ASP A 63 -3.96 11.26 -13.95
C ASP A 63 -3.01 12.12 -13.10
N GLN A 64 -3.48 13.27 -12.62
CA GLN A 64 -2.64 14.20 -11.86
C GLN A 64 -2.24 13.64 -10.48
N THR A 65 -3.18 13.04 -9.75
CA THR A 65 -2.89 12.44 -8.44
C THR A 65 -2.10 11.14 -8.61
N ALA A 66 -2.36 10.38 -9.68
CA ALA A 66 -1.63 9.18 -10.01
C ALA A 66 -0.15 9.47 -10.30
N ALA A 67 0.13 10.43 -11.19
CA ALA A 67 1.49 10.83 -11.50
C ALA A 67 2.27 11.29 -10.27
N TYR A 68 1.64 12.09 -9.42
CA TYR A 68 2.26 12.55 -8.17
C TYR A 68 2.50 11.39 -7.19
N THR A 69 1.57 10.46 -7.07
CA THR A 69 1.72 9.27 -6.23
C THR A 69 2.89 8.40 -6.67
N VAL A 70 3.04 8.17 -7.98
CA VAL A 70 4.17 7.42 -8.55
C VAL A 70 5.49 8.14 -8.29
N GLU A 71 5.53 9.45 -8.45
CA GLU A 71 6.72 10.23 -8.17
C GLU A 71 7.17 10.10 -6.72
N ILE A 72 6.23 10.22 -5.77
CA ILE A 72 6.50 9.99 -4.34
C ILE A 72 7.00 8.57 -4.12
N TRP A 73 6.35 7.56 -4.71
CA TRP A 73 6.72 6.15 -4.57
C TRP A 73 8.18 5.90 -4.96
N LYS A 74 8.59 6.42 -6.12
CA LYS A 74 9.97 6.33 -6.61
C LYS A 74 10.97 7.08 -5.73
N ARG A 75 10.60 8.26 -5.24
CA ARG A 75 11.46 9.10 -4.41
C ARG A 75 11.64 8.55 -3.00
N PHE A 76 10.61 8.00 -2.38
CA PHE A 76 10.65 7.51 -1.01
C PHE A 76 11.79 6.52 -0.78
N ARG A 77 12.00 5.60 -1.70
CA ARG A 77 13.09 4.62 -1.64
C ARG A 77 14.47 5.28 -1.43
N LYS A 78 14.73 6.39 -2.12
CA LYS A 78 16.02 7.12 -2.02
C LYS A 78 16.11 7.97 -0.75
N TRP A 79 14.98 8.25 -0.11
CA TRP A 79 14.89 9.19 1.00
C TRP A 79 14.60 8.52 2.35
N GLY A 80 14.72 7.21 2.44
CA GLY A 80 14.44 6.46 3.66
C GLY A 80 12.97 6.35 4.00
N GLY A 81 12.09 6.57 3.02
CA GLY A 81 10.65 6.35 3.11
C GLY A 81 10.28 4.94 2.65
N ILE A 82 9.26 4.38 3.28
CA ILE A 82 8.70 3.06 2.95
C ILE A 82 7.22 3.26 2.69
N PRO A 83 6.81 3.46 1.42
CA PRO A 83 5.40 3.58 1.06
C PRO A 83 4.75 2.20 1.05
N THR A 84 3.52 2.12 1.53
CA THR A 84 2.68 0.92 1.49
C THR A 84 1.28 1.29 1.03
N GLY A 85 0.89 0.81 -0.13
CA GLY A 85 -0.46 0.96 -0.66
C GLY A 85 -1.33 -0.22 -0.28
N ILE A 86 -2.54 0.05 0.18
CA ILE A 86 -3.54 -0.94 0.53
C ILE A 86 -4.79 -0.67 -0.31
N THR A 87 -5.36 -1.71 -0.90
CA THR A 87 -6.61 -1.59 -1.64
C THR A 87 -7.39 -2.91 -1.65
N GLN A 88 -8.69 -2.81 -1.62
CA GLN A 88 -9.61 -3.92 -1.87
C GLN A 88 -10.16 -3.88 -3.31
N ASN A 89 -10.06 -2.73 -3.97
CA ASN A 89 -10.59 -2.52 -5.33
C ASN A 89 -9.47 -2.68 -6.36
N VAL A 90 -9.19 -3.93 -6.69
CA VAL A 90 -8.16 -4.29 -7.66
C VAL A 90 -8.51 -3.81 -9.06
N LYS A 91 -9.78 -3.87 -9.45
CA LYS A 91 -10.24 -3.45 -10.77
C LYS A 91 -9.95 -1.96 -11.03
N ASP A 92 -10.28 -1.09 -10.07
CA ASP A 92 -9.99 0.34 -10.19
C ASP A 92 -8.48 0.61 -10.14
N LEU A 93 -7.74 -0.15 -9.33
CA LEU A 93 -6.29 -0.05 -9.28
C LEU A 93 -5.68 -0.35 -10.65
N LEU A 94 -6.04 -1.47 -11.27
CA LEU A 94 -5.50 -1.93 -12.55
C LEU A 94 -6.01 -1.13 -13.76
N ALA A 95 -7.05 -0.33 -13.61
CA ALA A 95 -7.51 0.60 -14.64
C ALA A 95 -6.58 1.81 -14.79
N SER A 96 -5.75 2.12 -13.80
CA SER A 96 -4.78 3.21 -13.88
C SER A 96 -3.58 2.83 -14.74
N LYS A 97 -3.17 3.73 -15.64
CA LYS A 97 -1.95 3.58 -16.44
C LYS A 97 -0.68 3.58 -15.60
N GLU A 98 -0.75 4.15 -14.41
CA GLU A 98 0.40 4.31 -13.51
C GLU A 98 0.61 3.08 -12.59
N VAL A 99 -0.30 2.12 -12.61
CA VAL A 99 -0.21 0.94 -11.72
C VAL A 99 1.04 0.10 -11.97
N GLU A 100 1.45 -0.04 -13.24
CA GLU A 100 2.68 -0.78 -13.58
C GLU A 100 3.89 -0.14 -12.92
N ASN A 101 4.00 1.18 -12.95
CA ASN A 101 5.06 1.92 -12.27
C ASN A 101 5.10 1.65 -10.75
N ILE A 102 3.93 1.50 -10.12
CA ILE A 102 3.83 1.18 -8.69
C ILE A 102 4.36 -0.24 -8.44
N PHE A 103 3.92 -1.23 -9.22
CA PHE A 103 4.38 -2.62 -9.07
C PHE A 103 5.88 -2.77 -9.32
N GLU A 104 6.40 -2.18 -10.39
CA GLU A 104 7.83 -2.22 -10.73
C GLU A 104 8.74 -1.58 -9.66
N ASN A 105 8.22 -0.60 -8.94
CA ASN A 105 8.93 0.09 -7.86
C ASN A 105 8.55 -0.41 -6.46
N SER A 106 7.83 -1.51 -6.36
CA SER A 106 7.46 -2.17 -5.10
C SER A 106 8.38 -3.36 -4.83
N ASP A 107 9.03 -3.39 -3.68
CA ASP A 107 9.88 -4.51 -3.29
C ASP A 107 9.04 -5.74 -2.91
N PHE A 108 7.84 -5.52 -2.36
CA PHE A 108 6.91 -6.56 -1.95
C PHE A 108 5.50 -6.29 -2.47
N VAL A 109 4.81 -7.33 -2.91
CA VAL A 109 3.37 -7.32 -3.14
C VAL A 109 2.74 -8.43 -2.31
N LEU A 110 1.81 -8.08 -1.43
CA LEU A 110 1.03 -9.04 -0.64
C LEU A 110 -0.35 -9.17 -1.27
N MET A 111 -0.70 -10.37 -1.69
CA MET A 111 -2.00 -10.68 -2.26
C MET A 111 -2.75 -11.62 -1.32
N LEU A 112 -3.83 -11.13 -0.75
CA LEU A 112 -4.76 -11.91 0.05
C LEU A 112 -5.85 -12.54 -0.83
N ASN A 113 -6.86 -13.17 -0.23
CA ASN A 113 -7.96 -13.78 -0.97
C ASN A 113 -8.63 -12.79 -1.93
N GLN A 114 -8.82 -13.21 -3.17
CA GLN A 114 -9.31 -12.36 -4.26
C GLN A 114 -10.70 -12.78 -4.75
N ALA A 115 -11.52 -11.79 -5.11
CA ALA A 115 -12.80 -12.01 -5.76
C ALA A 115 -12.61 -12.68 -7.13
N GLN A 116 -13.59 -13.48 -7.56
CA GLN A 116 -13.50 -14.27 -8.78
C GLN A 116 -13.24 -13.43 -10.04
N GLY A 117 -13.83 -12.23 -10.12
CA GLY A 117 -13.66 -11.33 -11.27
C GLY A 117 -12.27 -10.73 -11.43
N ASP A 118 -11.53 -10.60 -10.35
CA ASP A 118 -10.22 -9.95 -10.35
C ASP A 118 -9.06 -10.92 -10.62
N ARG A 119 -9.29 -12.22 -10.42
CA ARG A 119 -8.26 -13.28 -10.50
C ARG A 119 -7.57 -13.35 -11.84
N THR A 120 -8.34 -13.31 -12.93
CA THR A 120 -7.79 -13.43 -14.29
C THR A 120 -6.92 -12.24 -14.64
N ILE A 121 -7.33 -11.04 -14.24
CA ILE A 121 -6.61 -9.80 -14.50
C ILE A 121 -5.31 -9.80 -13.70
N LEU A 122 -5.39 -10.14 -12.40
CA LEU A 122 -4.22 -10.23 -11.52
C LEU A 122 -3.23 -11.32 -11.96
N ALA A 123 -3.73 -12.49 -12.36
CA ALA A 123 -2.89 -13.58 -12.85
C ALA A 123 -2.05 -13.13 -14.05
N LYS A 124 -2.66 -12.38 -14.97
CA LYS A 124 -1.96 -11.83 -16.14
C LYS A 124 -0.96 -10.74 -15.75
N GLN A 125 -1.37 -9.79 -14.92
CA GLN A 125 -0.55 -8.62 -14.52
C GLN A 125 0.68 -9.02 -13.70
N LEU A 126 0.53 -10.00 -12.80
CA LEU A 126 1.59 -10.45 -11.90
C LEU A 126 2.23 -11.78 -12.34
N ASN A 127 1.88 -12.27 -13.53
CA ASN A 127 2.39 -13.52 -14.08
C ASN A 127 2.25 -14.72 -13.13
N ILE A 128 1.06 -14.86 -12.52
CA ILE A 128 0.76 -15.90 -11.53
C ILE A 128 0.30 -17.17 -12.26
N SER A 129 0.93 -18.30 -11.92
CA SER A 129 0.53 -19.61 -12.45
C SER A 129 -0.82 -20.08 -11.88
N PRO A 130 -1.56 -20.98 -12.58
CA PRO A 130 -2.79 -21.57 -12.06
C PRO A 130 -2.62 -22.26 -10.70
N GLN A 131 -1.47 -22.86 -10.45
CA GLN A 131 -1.16 -23.50 -9.16
C GLN A 131 -1.03 -22.46 -8.04
N GLN A 132 -0.34 -21.35 -8.30
CA GLN A 132 -0.18 -20.26 -7.33
C GLN A 132 -1.51 -19.55 -7.05
N MET A 133 -2.38 -19.40 -8.06
CA MET A 133 -3.71 -18.80 -7.89
C MET A 133 -4.58 -19.51 -6.85
N LYS A 134 -4.36 -20.79 -6.58
CA LYS A 134 -5.09 -21.54 -5.54
C LYS A 134 -4.93 -20.93 -4.15
N TYR A 135 -3.77 -20.35 -3.86
CA TYR A 135 -3.46 -19.71 -2.57
C TYR A 135 -4.14 -18.36 -2.35
N VAL A 136 -4.89 -17.84 -3.31
CA VAL A 136 -5.64 -16.58 -3.21
C VAL A 136 -7.09 -16.71 -3.67
N THR A 137 -7.58 -17.94 -3.86
CA THR A 137 -8.93 -18.18 -4.39
C THR A 137 -9.90 -18.86 -3.43
N HIS A 138 -9.43 -19.64 -2.48
CA HIS A 138 -10.23 -20.38 -1.50
C HIS A 138 -9.46 -20.49 -0.19
N THR A 139 -8.85 -19.41 0.22
CA THR A 139 -8.00 -19.35 1.40
C THR A 139 -8.76 -18.78 2.58
N GLU A 140 -8.32 -19.12 3.78
CA GLU A 140 -8.82 -18.54 5.01
C GLU A 140 -8.28 -17.11 5.22
N ALA A 141 -8.82 -16.43 6.23
CA ALA A 141 -8.34 -15.10 6.58
C ALA A 141 -6.86 -15.15 6.99
N GLY A 142 -6.06 -14.26 6.42
CA GLY A 142 -4.63 -14.19 6.71
C GLY A 142 -3.74 -15.05 5.82
N GLU A 143 -4.30 -15.80 4.89
CA GLU A 143 -3.54 -16.57 3.90
C GLU A 143 -3.41 -15.79 2.58
N GLY A 144 -2.34 -16.06 1.83
CA GLY A 144 -2.12 -15.40 0.55
C GLY A 144 -0.79 -15.70 -0.10
N LEU A 145 -0.43 -14.86 -1.04
CA LEU A 145 0.85 -14.87 -1.74
C LEU A 145 1.66 -13.62 -1.43
N ILE A 146 2.95 -13.80 -1.21
CA ILE A 146 3.92 -12.73 -1.16
C ILE A 146 4.83 -12.80 -2.38
N PHE A 147 4.98 -11.67 -3.05
CA PHE A 147 5.90 -11.47 -4.15
C PHE A 147 7.09 -10.66 -3.65
N TYR A 148 8.29 -11.14 -3.93
CA TYR A 148 9.54 -10.45 -3.67
C TYR A 148 10.50 -10.67 -4.83
N GLY A 149 10.70 -9.67 -5.66
CA GLY A 149 11.39 -9.82 -6.93
C GLY A 149 10.72 -10.90 -7.79
N ASN A 150 11.48 -11.91 -8.19
CA ASN A 150 10.98 -13.05 -8.99
C ASN A 150 10.44 -14.22 -8.14
N VAL A 151 10.45 -14.08 -6.83
CA VAL A 151 10.02 -15.15 -5.92
C VAL A 151 8.56 -14.93 -5.54
N VAL A 152 7.75 -15.98 -5.65
CA VAL A 152 6.35 -15.98 -5.23
C VAL A 152 6.15 -17.12 -4.24
N LEU A 153 5.80 -16.78 -3.00
CA LEU A 153 5.64 -17.73 -1.91
C LEU A 153 4.25 -17.64 -1.30
N PRO A 154 3.60 -18.76 -0.98
CA PRO A 154 2.42 -18.75 -0.12
C PRO A 154 2.82 -18.36 1.31
N PHE A 155 1.95 -17.66 2.02
CA PHE A 155 2.14 -17.33 3.42
C PHE A 155 0.84 -17.50 4.21
N VAL A 156 1.00 -17.70 5.51
CA VAL A 156 -0.07 -17.68 6.51
C VAL A 156 0.30 -16.66 7.58
N ALA A 157 -0.53 -15.66 7.78
CA ALA A 157 -0.34 -14.68 8.83
C ALA A 157 -0.73 -15.29 10.19
N VAL A 158 0.22 -15.37 11.12
CA VAL A 158 -0.03 -15.86 12.48
C VAL A 158 -0.17 -14.66 13.43
N SER A 159 -1.23 -14.65 14.22
CA SER A 159 -1.41 -13.62 15.25
C SER A 159 -0.33 -13.76 16.33
N TYR A 160 0.27 -12.66 16.74
CA TYR A 160 1.31 -12.62 17.79
C TYR A 160 0.85 -13.20 19.12
N THR A 161 -0.46 -13.25 19.39
CA THR A 161 -1.06 -13.88 20.59
C THR A 161 -0.84 -15.38 20.65
N HIS A 162 -0.67 -16.07 19.52
CA HIS A 162 -0.41 -17.51 19.50
C HIS A 162 1.07 -17.86 19.75
N LEU A 163 2.01 -16.96 19.48
CA LEU A 163 3.44 -17.21 19.72
C LEU A 163 3.82 -17.20 21.20
N ARG A 164 3.09 -16.46 22.05
CA ARG A 164 3.31 -16.44 23.50
C ARG A 164 2.80 -17.68 24.24
N ALA A 165 1.96 -18.50 23.64
CA ALA A 165 1.40 -19.70 24.26
C ALA A 165 2.35 -20.91 24.24
N HIS A 166 3.46 -20.83 23.54
CA HIS A 166 4.45 -21.91 23.41
C HIS A 166 5.75 -21.65 24.23
N GLU A 167 5.82 -20.53 24.95
CA GLU A 167 7.00 -20.18 25.79
C GLU A 167 6.78 -20.39 27.30
N THR A 168 5.75 -21.19 27.71
CA THR A 168 5.53 -21.56 29.11
C THR A 168 5.74 -23.05 29.33
#